data_779f6e223334903b74bdd800c69d12d1
#
_entry.id   779f6e223334903b74bdd800c69d12d1
#
_cell.length_a   1.000
_cell.length_b   1.000
_cell.length_c   1.000
_cell.angle_alpha   90.00
_cell.angle_beta   90.00
_cell.angle_gamma   90.00
#
_symmetry.space_group_name_H-M   'P 1'
#
loop_
_entity.id
_entity.type
_entity.pdbx_description
1 polymer ?
#
loop_
_entity_poly.entity_id
_entity_poly.type
_entity_poly.pdbx_seq_one_letter_code
_entity_poly.pdbx_strand_id
1 'polypeptide(L)'
;VKEKYPECTTLKKAKRYVNEWLQVRVDQDLSAWTIQAEAKALGKLYGIKPDDEDYFRPPKRNRSEIKRSRGDAKRDRHFSEANNDELIKFCRGTGLRRSELADLKGTDLVTREQIEAQITTLEKIPEQQRTPGDTKRLQMLQDTRMFDGEYFIHVRNGKGGRERVSPIIGKNQTQIIDRMKNMPRDEKVWQFIHQCADIHSYRSDYAVAIYKAHARKISEIPFDRVNKGTGKRYQSDVYTCRKDE
;
A
#
# COMPACT_ATOMS: atom_id res chain seq x y z
N VAL A 1 29.64 -13.57 3.39
CA VAL A 1 30.15 -13.63 2.01
C VAL A 1 31.65 -13.80 2.01
N LYS A 2 32.40 -12.93 2.69
CA LYS A 2 33.89 -13.02 2.75
C LYS A 2 34.44 -14.33 3.34
N GLU A 3 33.76 -14.92 4.31
CA GLU A 3 34.12 -16.20 4.92
C GLU A 3 33.94 -17.38 3.95
N LYS A 4 32.90 -17.37 3.14
CA LYS A 4 32.61 -18.44 2.20
C LYS A 4 33.31 -18.28 0.84
N TYR A 5 33.64 -17.03 0.46
CA TYR A 5 34.27 -16.69 -0.81
C TYR A 5 35.45 -15.72 -0.59
N PRO A 6 36.56 -16.17 0.00
CA PRO A 6 37.70 -15.31 0.35
C PRO A 6 38.34 -14.61 -0.86
N GLU A 7 38.21 -15.23 -2.05
CA GLU A 7 38.69 -14.67 -3.32
C GLU A 7 37.81 -13.54 -3.88
N CYS A 8 36.59 -13.33 -3.35
CA CYS A 8 35.70 -12.25 -3.75
C CYS A 8 36.16 -10.89 -3.19
N THR A 9 37.28 -10.40 -3.67
CA THR A 9 37.86 -9.12 -3.27
C THR A 9 37.28 -7.93 -4.03
N THR A 10 36.60 -8.17 -5.15
CA THR A 10 35.97 -7.12 -6.01
C THR A 10 34.60 -7.55 -6.47
N LEU A 11 33.73 -6.56 -6.82
CA LEU A 11 32.41 -6.82 -7.40
C LEU A 11 32.50 -7.67 -8.67
N LYS A 12 33.49 -7.42 -9.52
CA LYS A 12 33.68 -8.21 -10.76
C LYS A 12 33.93 -9.70 -10.45
N LYS A 13 34.73 -10.02 -9.45
CA LYS A 13 34.96 -11.41 -9.04
C LYS A 13 33.71 -12.04 -8.40
N ALA A 14 32.90 -11.27 -7.73
CA ALA A 14 31.69 -11.75 -7.09
C ALA A 14 30.60 -12.17 -8.12
N LYS A 15 30.60 -11.64 -9.35
CA LYS A 15 29.61 -11.97 -10.38
C LYS A 15 29.43 -13.50 -10.57
N ARG A 16 30.52 -14.26 -10.61
CA ARG A 16 30.49 -15.72 -10.84
C ARG A 16 29.77 -16.52 -9.74
N TYR A 17 29.63 -15.92 -8.53
CA TYR A 17 29.00 -16.57 -7.38
C TYR A 17 27.54 -16.15 -7.17
N VAL A 18 26.98 -15.33 -8.04
CA VAL A 18 25.60 -14.80 -7.89
C VAL A 18 24.60 -15.94 -7.79
N ASN A 19 24.66 -16.91 -8.69
CA ASN A 19 23.70 -18.01 -8.74
C ASN A 19 23.89 -18.96 -7.54
N GLU A 20 25.12 -19.25 -7.15
CA GLU A 20 25.41 -20.04 -5.95
C GLU A 20 24.90 -19.33 -4.68
N TRP A 21 25.13 -18.02 -4.56
CA TRP A 21 24.60 -17.22 -3.46
C TRP A 21 23.07 -17.28 -3.41
N LEU A 22 22.39 -17.09 -4.53
CA LEU A 22 20.93 -17.13 -4.59
C LEU A 22 20.38 -18.53 -4.27
N GLN A 23 21.10 -19.61 -4.68
CA GLN A 23 20.74 -20.96 -4.31
C GLN A 23 20.84 -21.16 -2.78
N VAL A 24 21.89 -20.68 -2.14
CA VAL A 24 22.02 -20.71 -0.66
C VAL A 24 20.82 -20.00 0.01
N ARG A 25 20.28 -18.91 -0.60
CA ARG A 25 19.10 -18.22 -0.06
C ARG A 25 17.83 -19.07 -0.21
N VAL A 26 17.73 -19.88 -1.27
CA VAL A 26 16.66 -20.88 -1.42
C VAL A 26 16.80 -21.96 -0.36
N ASP A 27 18.00 -22.50 -0.17
CA ASP A 27 18.29 -23.56 0.80
C ASP A 27 18.06 -23.13 2.26
N GLN A 28 18.13 -21.83 2.52
CA GLN A 28 17.77 -21.20 3.80
C GLN A 28 16.26 -21.00 3.99
N ASP A 29 15.43 -21.50 3.08
CA ASP A 29 13.94 -21.36 3.10
C ASP A 29 13.46 -19.91 3.18
N LEU A 30 14.19 -18.98 2.54
CA LEU A 30 13.73 -17.61 2.45
C LEU A 30 12.56 -17.48 1.49
N SER A 31 11.68 -16.51 1.79
CA SER A 31 10.48 -16.32 0.97
C SER A 31 10.81 -16.09 -0.51
N ALA A 32 10.02 -16.65 -1.41
CA ALA A 32 10.15 -16.44 -2.86
C ALA A 32 10.15 -14.95 -3.24
N TRP A 33 9.49 -14.07 -2.45
CA TRP A 33 9.54 -12.60 -2.62
C TRP A 33 10.92 -12.02 -2.35
N THR A 34 11.57 -12.47 -1.28
CA THR A 34 12.93 -12.05 -0.91
C THR A 34 13.92 -12.49 -1.98
N ILE A 35 13.90 -13.78 -2.34
CA ILE A 35 14.81 -14.34 -3.34
C ILE A 35 14.65 -13.65 -4.70
N GLN A 36 13.41 -13.39 -5.14
CA GLN A 36 13.17 -12.66 -6.40
C GLN A 36 13.62 -11.19 -6.34
N ALA A 37 13.53 -10.53 -5.19
CA ALA A 37 14.04 -9.16 -5.03
C ALA A 37 15.56 -9.13 -5.08
N GLU A 38 16.24 -10.08 -4.41
CA GLU A 38 17.69 -10.24 -4.44
C GLU A 38 18.19 -10.59 -5.85
N ALA A 39 17.55 -11.56 -6.53
CA ALA A 39 17.89 -11.93 -7.92
C ALA A 39 17.79 -10.74 -8.88
N LYS A 40 16.71 -9.95 -8.78
CA LYS A 40 16.55 -8.74 -9.60
C LYS A 40 17.60 -7.68 -9.30
N ALA A 41 17.93 -7.47 -8.00
CA ALA A 41 18.95 -6.49 -7.61
C ALA A 41 20.32 -6.89 -8.12
N LEU A 42 20.71 -8.17 -7.96
CA LEU A 42 21.97 -8.70 -8.44
C LEU A 42 22.01 -8.73 -9.97
N GLY A 43 20.94 -9.13 -10.64
CA GLY A 43 20.84 -9.06 -12.10
C GLY A 43 21.07 -7.65 -12.61
N LYS A 44 20.43 -6.64 -12.00
CA LYS A 44 20.65 -5.23 -12.36
C LYS A 44 22.09 -4.77 -12.10
N LEU A 45 22.69 -5.17 -10.97
CA LEU A 45 24.06 -4.81 -10.61
C LEU A 45 25.09 -5.36 -11.59
N TYR A 46 24.87 -6.60 -12.07
CA TYR A 46 25.84 -7.29 -12.93
C TYR A 46 25.46 -7.30 -14.42
N GLY A 47 24.37 -6.63 -14.81
CA GLY A 47 23.89 -6.56 -16.16
C GLY A 47 23.34 -7.89 -16.69
N ILE A 48 22.91 -8.80 -15.80
CA ILE A 48 22.30 -10.09 -16.15
C ILE A 48 20.81 -9.87 -16.37
N LYS A 49 20.32 -10.17 -17.57
CA LYS A 49 18.91 -10.01 -17.95
C LYS A 49 18.11 -11.30 -17.71
N PRO A 50 16.79 -11.22 -17.56
CA PRO A 50 15.93 -12.41 -17.37
C PRO A 50 16.02 -13.45 -18.50
N ASP A 51 16.40 -13.03 -19.71
CA ASP A 51 16.53 -13.88 -20.89
C ASP A 51 17.92 -14.48 -21.05
N ASP A 52 18.90 -14.07 -20.23
CA ASP A 52 20.25 -14.62 -20.27
C ASP A 52 20.25 -16.05 -19.66
N GLU A 53 21.10 -16.92 -20.19
CA GLU A 53 21.28 -18.29 -19.67
C GLU A 53 21.76 -18.30 -18.22
N ASP A 54 22.59 -17.35 -17.85
CA ASP A 54 23.13 -17.16 -16.50
C ASP A 54 22.12 -16.56 -15.51
N TYR A 55 20.89 -16.21 -15.94
CA TYR A 55 19.90 -15.63 -15.06
C TYR A 55 19.39 -16.66 -14.06
N PHE A 56 19.57 -16.39 -12.77
CA PHE A 56 18.99 -17.20 -11.71
C PHE A 56 17.47 -17.17 -11.76
N ARG A 57 16.84 -18.32 -11.88
CA ARG A 57 15.38 -18.46 -11.89
C ARG A 57 14.85 -18.71 -10.48
N PRO A 58 14.43 -17.64 -9.77
CA PRO A 58 13.96 -17.81 -8.41
C PRO A 58 12.63 -18.57 -8.34
N PRO A 59 12.32 -19.19 -7.18
CA PRO A 59 11.05 -19.89 -6.98
C PRO A 59 9.84 -19.01 -7.33
N LYS A 60 8.78 -19.64 -7.84
CA LYS A 60 7.52 -18.94 -8.13
C LYS A 60 6.89 -18.43 -6.84
N ARG A 61 6.35 -17.22 -6.87
CA ARG A 61 5.60 -16.66 -5.75
C ARG A 61 4.27 -17.35 -5.62
N ASN A 62 4.01 -17.95 -4.49
CA ASN A 62 2.71 -18.49 -4.15
C ASN A 62 2.04 -17.63 -3.07
N ARG A 63 0.86 -17.08 -3.35
CA ARG A 63 0.16 -16.21 -2.40
C ARG A 63 -0.28 -16.94 -1.14
N SER A 64 -0.53 -18.25 -1.19
CA SER A 64 -0.87 -19.05 -0.01
C SER A 64 0.27 -19.14 1.00
N GLU A 65 1.53 -18.98 0.56
CA GLU A 65 2.72 -19.03 1.41
C GLU A 65 3.03 -17.69 2.10
N ILE A 66 2.25 -16.64 1.84
CA ILE A 66 2.46 -15.34 2.49
C ILE A 66 2.09 -15.46 3.96
N LYS A 67 3.06 -15.71 4.80
CA LYS A 67 2.93 -15.60 6.25
C LYS A 67 2.85 -14.11 6.65
N ARG A 68 1.65 -13.58 6.81
CA ARG A 68 1.42 -12.21 7.29
C ARG A 68 1.44 -12.09 8.81
N SER A 69 1.97 -13.08 9.52
CA SER A 69 2.12 -12.98 10.95
C SER A 69 3.20 -11.94 11.26
N ARG A 70 2.78 -10.75 11.63
CA ARG A 70 3.59 -9.95 12.50
C ARG A 70 3.59 -10.67 13.83
N GLY A 71 4.77 -11.06 14.32
CA GLY A 71 4.91 -11.43 15.71
C GLY A 71 4.31 -10.30 16.57
N ASP A 72 3.85 -10.64 17.77
CA ASP A 72 3.35 -9.65 18.72
C ASP A 72 4.30 -8.46 18.72
N ALA A 73 3.75 -7.26 18.46
CA ALA A 73 4.53 -6.06 18.52
C ALA A 73 5.19 -6.03 19.90
N LYS A 74 6.52 -6.07 19.96
CA LYS A 74 7.23 -5.86 21.21
C LYS A 74 6.77 -4.50 21.71
N ARG A 75 5.87 -4.49 22.70
CA ARG A 75 5.39 -3.25 23.32
C ARG A 75 6.61 -2.53 23.85
N ASP A 76 6.89 -1.37 23.28
CA ASP A 76 7.85 -0.47 23.85
C ASP A 76 7.30 -0.03 25.21
N ARG A 77 8.08 -0.24 26.26
CA ARG A 77 7.74 0.17 27.64
C ARG A 77 7.49 1.70 27.75
N HIS A 78 8.01 2.46 26.82
CA HIS A 78 7.90 3.92 26.77
C HIS A 78 6.73 4.41 25.90
N PHE A 79 6.02 3.53 25.19
CA PHE A 79 4.87 3.91 24.39
C PHE A 79 3.58 3.72 25.19
N SER A 80 2.94 4.82 25.54
CA SER A 80 1.62 4.83 26.17
C SER A 80 0.52 5.05 25.12
N GLU A 81 -0.35 4.08 24.94
CA GLU A 81 -1.52 4.22 24.06
C GLU A 81 -2.46 5.34 24.57
N ALA A 82 -2.60 5.49 25.90
CA ALA A 82 -3.43 6.54 26.47
C ALA A 82 -2.90 7.94 26.10
N ASN A 83 -1.59 8.15 26.19
CA ASN A 83 -0.98 9.45 25.83
C ASN A 83 -1.00 9.71 24.32
N ASN A 84 -1.19 8.69 23.51
CA ASN A 84 -1.24 8.77 22.04
C ASN A 84 -2.65 8.44 21.49
N ASP A 85 -3.67 8.44 22.32
CA ASP A 85 -5.04 8.04 21.96
C ASP A 85 -5.59 8.85 20.79
N GLU A 86 -5.37 10.16 20.78
CA GLU A 86 -5.79 11.03 19.69
C GLU A 86 -5.12 10.65 18.37
N LEU A 87 -3.81 10.40 18.37
CA LEU A 87 -3.08 9.93 17.17
C LEU A 87 -3.60 8.58 16.70
N ILE A 88 -3.85 7.65 17.62
CA ILE A 88 -4.37 6.30 17.30
C ILE A 88 -5.74 6.40 16.65
N LYS A 89 -6.65 7.18 17.23
CA LYS A 89 -8.00 7.43 16.69
C LYS A 89 -7.93 8.08 15.32
N PHE A 90 -7.05 9.07 15.16
CA PHE A 90 -6.81 9.73 13.88
C PHE A 90 -6.33 8.74 12.81
N CYS A 91 -5.35 7.91 13.12
CA CYS A 91 -4.83 6.91 12.19
C CYS A 91 -5.87 5.86 11.78
N ARG A 92 -6.68 5.39 12.75
CA ARG A 92 -7.79 4.46 12.50
C ARG A 92 -8.92 5.06 11.69
N GLY A 93 -9.12 6.37 11.78
CA GLY A 93 -10.16 7.08 11.04
C GLY A 93 -9.73 7.56 9.65
N THR A 94 -8.43 7.62 9.34
CA THR A 94 -7.92 8.19 8.09
C THR A 94 -7.08 7.22 7.25
N GLY A 95 -6.53 6.18 7.87
CA GLY A 95 -5.70 5.19 7.20
C GLY A 95 -4.41 5.74 6.58
N LEU A 96 -3.88 6.84 7.09
CA LEU A 96 -2.66 7.45 6.58
C LEU A 96 -1.41 6.63 6.95
N ARG A 97 -0.38 6.72 6.13
CA ARG A 97 0.95 6.17 6.44
C ARG A 97 1.74 7.14 7.32
N ARG A 98 2.79 6.65 7.98
CA ARG A 98 3.64 7.49 8.84
C ARG A 98 4.20 8.72 8.10
N SER A 99 4.73 8.55 6.89
CA SER A 99 5.23 9.68 6.09
C SER A 99 4.13 10.65 5.70
N GLU A 100 2.94 10.15 5.36
CA GLU A 100 1.79 10.96 5.00
C GLU A 100 1.28 11.78 6.21
N LEU A 101 1.29 11.18 7.41
CA LEU A 101 0.97 11.89 8.67
C LEU A 101 2.00 12.97 9.01
N ALA A 102 3.30 12.69 8.78
CA ALA A 102 4.37 13.61 9.07
C ALA A 102 4.35 14.87 8.18
N ASP A 103 3.74 14.77 7.01
CA ASP A 103 3.64 15.88 6.06
C ASP A 103 2.22 16.48 5.98
N LEU A 104 1.27 15.93 6.74
CA LEU A 104 -0.12 16.34 6.74
C LEU A 104 -0.30 17.77 7.24
N LYS A 105 -1.03 18.59 6.49
CA LYS A 105 -1.37 19.98 6.81
C LYS A 105 -2.87 20.19 6.91
N GLY A 106 -3.31 21.28 7.55
CA GLY A 106 -4.73 21.66 7.60
C GLY A 106 -5.35 21.81 6.20
N THR A 107 -4.57 22.28 5.21
CA THR A 107 -4.98 22.42 3.80
C THR A 107 -5.25 21.11 3.08
N ASP A 108 -4.89 19.98 3.66
CA ASP A 108 -5.16 18.66 3.06
C ASP A 108 -6.55 18.12 3.42
N LEU A 109 -7.28 18.81 4.31
CA LEU A 109 -8.70 18.54 4.51
C LEU A 109 -9.49 19.14 3.34
N VAL A 110 -10.25 18.30 2.64
CA VAL A 110 -11.08 18.71 1.50
C VAL A 110 -12.54 18.31 1.74
N THR A 111 -13.46 19.14 1.26
CA THR A 111 -14.89 18.85 1.32
C THR A 111 -15.35 18.11 0.08
N ARG A 112 -16.50 17.45 0.18
CA ARG A 112 -17.17 16.84 -0.97
C ARG A 112 -17.46 17.88 -2.07
N GLU A 113 -17.91 19.06 -1.70
CA GLU A 113 -18.16 20.16 -2.64
C GLU A 113 -16.90 20.53 -3.44
N GLN A 114 -15.76 20.64 -2.76
CA GLN A 114 -14.47 20.90 -3.44
C GLN A 114 -14.05 19.77 -4.38
N ILE A 115 -14.33 18.54 -4.01
CA ILE A 115 -14.07 17.37 -4.86
C ILE A 115 -14.97 17.41 -6.09
N GLU A 116 -16.27 17.62 -5.94
CA GLU A 116 -17.24 17.68 -7.07
C GLU A 116 -16.94 18.86 -8.01
N ALA A 117 -16.50 20.00 -7.48
CA ALA A 117 -16.05 21.13 -8.30
C ALA A 117 -14.82 20.76 -9.16
N GLN A 118 -13.87 20.00 -8.61
CA GLN A 118 -12.72 19.51 -9.37
C GLN A 118 -13.13 18.48 -10.42
N ILE A 119 -14.03 17.56 -10.10
CA ILE A 119 -14.60 16.59 -11.05
C ILE A 119 -15.23 17.34 -12.23
N THR A 120 -16.11 18.29 -11.93
CA THR A 120 -16.78 19.11 -12.96
C THR A 120 -15.78 19.84 -13.86
N THR A 121 -14.69 20.33 -13.27
CA THR A 121 -13.64 21.02 -14.05
C THR A 121 -12.92 20.05 -14.98
N LEU A 122 -12.59 18.85 -14.52
CA LEU A 122 -11.93 17.82 -15.33
C LEU A 122 -12.87 17.23 -16.40
N GLU A 123 -14.14 17.10 -16.11
CA GLU A 123 -15.15 16.61 -17.05
C GLU A 123 -15.39 17.57 -18.22
N LYS A 124 -15.19 18.87 -18.03
CA LYS A 124 -15.25 19.89 -19.12
C LYS A 124 -14.13 19.73 -20.16
N ILE A 125 -13.04 19.07 -19.82
CA ILE A 125 -11.96 18.78 -20.77
C ILE A 125 -12.44 17.62 -21.67
N PRO A 126 -12.51 17.79 -23.00
CA PRO A 126 -12.85 16.70 -23.91
C PRO A 126 -11.96 15.49 -23.71
N GLU A 127 -12.48 14.28 -23.79
CA GLU A 127 -11.76 13.04 -23.47
C GLU A 127 -10.45 12.90 -24.28
N GLN A 128 -10.48 13.31 -25.57
CA GLN A 128 -9.30 13.27 -26.46
C GLN A 128 -8.20 14.27 -26.06
N GLN A 129 -8.54 15.27 -25.24
CA GLN A 129 -7.61 16.31 -24.78
C GLN A 129 -7.12 16.07 -23.35
N ARG A 130 -7.70 15.10 -22.64
CA ARG A 130 -7.27 14.75 -21.29
C ARG A 130 -5.91 14.07 -21.31
N THR A 131 -5.01 14.55 -20.47
CA THR A 131 -3.76 13.85 -20.23
C THR A 131 -4.02 12.55 -19.45
N PRO A 132 -3.10 11.56 -19.50
CA PRO A 132 -3.19 10.38 -18.62
C PRO A 132 -3.25 10.72 -17.13
N GLY A 133 -2.69 11.88 -16.73
CA GLY A 133 -2.77 12.41 -15.38
C GLY A 133 -4.19 12.87 -15.03
N ASP A 134 -4.84 13.62 -15.93
CA ASP A 134 -6.21 14.10 -15.74
C ASP A 134 -7.19 12.94 -15.63
N THR A 135 -7.04 11.93 -16.49
CA THR A 135 -7.90 10.72 -16.46
C THR A 135 -7.76 9.98 -15.13
N LYS A 136 -6.53 9.80 -14.63
CA LYS A 136 -6.29 9.15 -13.32
C LYS A 136 -6.85 9.97 -12.17
N ARG A 137 -6.67 11.30 -12.23
CA ARG A 137 -7.17 12.19 -11.19
C ARG A 137 -8.70 12.21 -11.18
N LEU A 138 -9.32 12.30 -12.34
CA LEU A 138 -10.78 12.23 -12.47
C LEU A 138 -11.33 10.93 -11.87
N GLN A 139 -10.76 9.78 -12.24
CA GLN A 139 -11.16 8.48 -11.69
C GLN A 139 -11.00 8.45 -10.16
N MET A 140 -9.86 8.90 -9.63
CA MET A 140 -9.60 8.95 -8.19
C MET A 140 -10.63 9.80 -7.44
N LEU A 141 -11.03 10.95 -8.02
CA LEU A 141 -12.02 11.83 -7.41
C LEU A 141 -13.42 11.22 -7.50
N GLN A 142 -13.79 10.63 -8.63
CA GLN A 142 -15.07 9.93 -8.82
C GLN A 142 -15.22 8.73 -7.87
N ASP A 143 -14.13 8.00 -7.58
CA ASP A 143 -14.12 6.89 -6.62
C ASP A 143 -14.53 7.33 -5.20
N THR A 144 -14.42 8.63 -4.86
CA THR A 144 -14.88 9.14 -3.57
C THR A 144 -16.40 9.11 -3.41
N ARG A 145 -17.16 9.05 -4.52
CA ARG A 145 -18.64 9.02 -4.52
C ARG A 145 -19.20 7.77 -3.86
N MET A 146 -18.43 6.71 -3.74
CA MET A 146 -18.83 5.50 -3.01
C MET A 146 -18.92 5.69 -1.48
N PHE A 147 -18.42 6.81 -0.95
CA PHE A 147 -18.41 7.08 0.49
C PHE A 147 -19.40 8.20 0.82
N ASP A 148 -20.17 8.05 1.88
CA ASP A 148 -21.18 9.04 2.30
C ASP A 148 -20.61 10.26 3.04
N GLY A 149 -19.32 10.24 3.38
CA GLY A 149 -18.67 11.30 4.15
C GLY A 149 -18.65 12.66 3.44
N GLU A 150 -18.71 13.75 4.22
CA GLU A 150 -18.59 15.12 3.72
C GLU A 150 -17.12 15.59 3.60
N TYR A 151 -16.24 15.05 4.44
CA TYR A 151 -14.84 15.43 4.54
C TYR A 151 -13.91 14.28 4.19
N PHE A 152 -12.83 14.63 3.49
CA PHE A 152 -11.81 13.71 3.03
C PHE A 152 -10.42 14.29 3.29
N ILE A 153 -9.41 13.43 3.29
CA ILE A 153 -8.02 13.86 3.34
C ILE A 153 -7.37 13.65 1.97
N HIS A 154 -6.86 14.72 1.40
CA HIS A 154 -6.14 14.69 0.13
C HIS A 154 -4.65 14.41 0.38
N VAL A 155 -4.21 13.21 0.07
CA VAL A 155 -2.81 12.80 0.14
C VAL A 155 -2.14 13.09 -1.20
N ARG A 156 -1.38 14.20 -1.27
CA ARG A 156 -0.75 14.67 -2.51
C ARG A 156 0.42 13.80 -2.94
N ASN A 157 1.22 13.34 -1.99
CA ASN A 157 2.44 12.59 -2.26
C ASN A 157 2.49 11.31 -1.42
N GLY A 158 1.72 10.30 -1.81
CA GLY A 158 1.73 8.99 -1.17
C GLY A 158 2.92 8.12 -1.62
N LYS A 159 2.98 6.88 -1.13
CA LYS A 159 4.04 5.93 -1.48
C LYS A 159 4.20 5.78 -3.00
N GLY A 160 5.39 6.08 -3.51
CA GLY A 160 5.69 6.05 -4.93
C GLY A 160 5.13 7.25 -5.71
N GLY A 161 4.95 8.41 -5.04
CA GLY A 161 4.45 9.64 -5.65
C GLY A 161 2.96 9.60 -6.01
N ARG A 162 2.20 8.65 -5.45
CA ARG A 162 0.78 8.49 -5.81
C ARG A 162 -0.11 9.40 -5.00
N GLU A 163 -0.88 10.23 -5.70
CA GLU A 163 -1.98 11.01 -5.14
C GLU A 163 -3.17 10.09 -4.80
N ARG A 164 -3.88 10.40 -3.72
CA ARG A 164 -5.17 9.77 -3.38
C ARG A 164 -6.00 10.65 -2.47
N VAL A 165 -7.29 10.42 -2.48
CA VAL A 165 -8.23 10.98 -1.52
C VAL A 165 -8.69 9.86 -0.57
N SER A 166 -8.60 10.10 0.74
CA SER A 166 -8.93 9.12 1.77
C SER A 166 -10.17 9.60 2.54
N PRO A 167 -11.26 8.82 2.60
CA PRO A 167 -12.41 9.19 3.41
C PRO A 167 -12.07 9.16 4.89
N ILE A 168 -12.70 10.04 5.67
CA ILE A 168 -12.64 10.02 7.12
C ILE A 168 -13.78 9.16 7.62
N ILE A 169 -13.47 8.09 8.38
CA ILE A 169 -14.46 7.09 8.80
C ILE A 169 -14.49 6.87 10.32
N GLY A 170 -15.55 6.22 10.78
CA GLY A 170 -15.68 5.76 12.16
C GLY A 170 -16.20 6.84 13.11
N LYS A 171 -16.31 6.50 14.39
CA LYS A 171 -16.95 7.34 15.41
C LYS A 171 -16.19 8.60 15.80
N ASN A 172 -14.92 8.71 15.41
CA ASN A 172 -14.06 9.84 15.78
C ASN A 172 -13.94 10.90 14.65
N GLN A 173 -14.81 10.86 13.64
CA GLN A 173 -14.77 11.78 12.49
C GLN A 173 -14.73 13.24 12.92
N THR A 174 -15.63 13.65 13.82
CA THR A 174 -15.70 15.03 14.31
C THR A 174 -14.37 15.48 14.90
N GLN A 175 -13.76 14.67 15.78
CA GLN A 175 -12.46 15.01 16.39
C GLN A 175 -11.35 15.16 15.35
N ILE A 176 -11.34 14.30 14.33
CA ILE A 176 -10.36 14.35 13.23
C ILE A 176 -10.53 15.62 12.40
N ILE A 177 -11.78 15.94 12.05
CA ILE A 177 -12.12 17.12 11.26
C ILE A 177 -11.79 18.39 12.03
N ASP A 178 -12.16 18.47 13.32
CA ASP A 178 -11.89 19.62 14.18
C ASP A 178 -10.39 19.84 14.35
N ARG A 179 -9.62 18.78 14.57
CA ARG A 179 -8.16 18.88 14.62
C ARG A 179 -7.59 19.48 13.33
N MET A 180 -8.05 19.00 12.17
CA MET A 180 -7.59 19.50 10.87
C MET A 180 -7.99 20.96 10.62
N LYS A 181 -9.23 21.35 10.97
CA LYS A 181 -9.76 22.71 10.80
C LYS A 181 -9.07 23.73 11.71
N ASN A 182 -8.72 23.32 12.93
CA ASN A 182 -8.09 24.19 13.92
C ASN A 182 -6.59 24.39 13.69
N MET A 183 -5.98 23.63 12.74
CA MET A 183 -4.58 23.86 12.38
C MET A 183 -4.43 25.05 11.42
N PRO A 184 -3.44 25.91 11.62
CA PRO A 184 -3.06 26.90 10.63
C PRO A 184 -2.78 26.23 9.28
N ARG A 185 -3.15 26.91 8.18
CA ARG A 185 -3.21 26.30 6.84
C ARG A 185 -1.91 25.57 6.42
N ASP A 186 -0.77 26.14 6.78
CA ASP A 186 0.54 25.64 6.33
C ASP A 186 1.29 24.85 7.43
N GLU A 187 0.72 24.77 8.61
CA GLU A 187 1.31 24.00 9.70
C GLU A 187 0.98 22.52 9.63
N LYS A 188 1.91 21.71 10.16
CA LYS A 188 1.73 20.27 10.26
C LYS A 188 0.70 19.92 11.32
N VAL A 189 -0.24 19.07 10.99
CA VAL A 189 -1.26 18.55 11.93
C VAL A 189 -0.61 17.78 13.09
N TRP A 190 0.52 17.14 12.83
CA TRP A 190 1.30 16.40 13.81
C TRP A 190 2.74 16.91 13.84
N GLN A 191 3.11 17.63 14.90
CA GLN A 191 4.49 18.07 15.12
C GLN A 191 5.42 16.90 15.48
N PHE A 192 4.87 15.89 16.15
CA PHE A 192 5.59 14.71 16.57
C PHE A 192 4.72 13.46 16.41
N ILE A 193 5.32 12.40 15.87
CA ILE A 193 4.71 11.06 15.76
C ILE A 193 5.64 10.08 16.45
N HIS A 194 5.20 9.53 17.59
CA HIS A 194 6.02 8.61 18.36
C HIS A 194 6.51 7.45 17.49
N GLN A 195 7.82 7.17 17.50
CA GLN A 195 8.42 6.18 16.61
C GLN A 195 7.87 4.76 16.82
N CYS A 196 7.48 4.42 18.04
CA CYS A 196 6.92 3.12 18.41
C CYS A 196 5.41 3.00 18.17
N ALA A 197 4.72 4.07 17.73
CA ALA A 197 3.33 3.97 17.32
C ALA A 197 3.19 3.03 16.11
N ASP A 198 2.39 1.97 16.22
CA ASP A 198 2.18 1.02 15.12
C ASP A 198 1.17 1.56 14.09
N ILE A 199 1.59 2.63 13.38
CA ILE A 199 0.78 3.28 12.35
C ILE A 199 0.29 2.28 11.31
N HIS A 200 1.07 1.23 11.04
CA HIS A 200 0.67 0.25 10.05
C HIS A 200 -0.48 -0.65 10.53
N SER A 201 -0.50 -1.00 11.81
CA SER A 201 -1.63 -1.73 12.40
C SER A 201 -2.91 -0.87 12.37
N TYR A 202 -2.83 0.39 12.81
CA TYR A 202 -3.98 1.31 12.78
C TYR A 202 -4.53 1.53 11.36
N ARG A 203 -3.64 1.58 10.36
CA ARG A 203 -4.04 1.62 8.96
C ARG A 203 -4.67 0.29 8.49
N SER A 204 -4.24 -0.85 9.02
CA SER A 204 -4.89 -2.14 8.75
C SER A 204 -6.31 -2.15 9.29
N ASP A 205 -6.52 -1.63 10.51
CA ASP A 205 -7.86 -1.48 11.11
C ASP A 205 -8.77 -0.62 10.24
N TYR A 206 -8.27 0.51 9.74
CA TYR A 206 -8.96 1.37 8.78
C TYR A 206 -9.36 0.61 7.51
N ALA A 207 -8.41 -0.11 6.89
CA ALA A 207 -8.67 -0.86 5.67
C ALA A 207 -9.72 -1.97 5.89
N VAL A 208 -9.69 -2.64 7.05
CA VAL A 208 -10.71 -3.63 7.43
C VAL A 208 -12.07 -2.98 7.62
N ALA A 209 -12.14 -1.79 8.22
CA ALA A 209 -13.40 -1.06 8.41
C ALA A 209 -14.02 -0.67 7.06
N ILE A 210 -13.23 -0.10 6.13
CA ILE A 210 -13.67 0.21 4.76
C ILE A 210 -14.15 -1.06 4.05
N TYR A 211 -13.36 -2.14 4.11
CA TYR A 211 -13.72 -3.39 3.46
C TYR A 211 -15.06 -3.92 3.98
N LYS A 212 -15.26 -3.94 5.31
CA LYS A 212 -16.50 -4.43 5.92
C LYS A 212 -17.72 -3.57 5.55
N ALA A 213 -17.54 -2.26 5.34
CA ALA A 213 -18.62 -1.36 4.97
C ALA A 213 -19.05 -1.50 3.51
N HIS A 214 -18.12 -1.82 2.59
CA HIS A 214 -18.37 -1.78 1.14
C HIS A 214 -18.20 -3.13 0.43
N ALA A 215 -17.65 -4.15 1.10
CA ALA A 215 -17.49 -5.46 0.48
C ALA A 215 -18.83 -6.18 0.31
N ARG A 216 -18.96 -6.88 -0.81
CA ARG A 216 -20.08 -7.81 -1.02
C ARG A 216 -20.10 -8.87 0.08
N LYS A 217 -21.30 -9.36 0.39
CA LYS A 217 -21.44 -10.52 1.28
C LYS A 217 -20.80 -11.75 0.64
N ILE A 218 -20.20 -12.61 1.46
CA ILE A 218 -19.58 -13.85 0.98
C ILE A 218 -20.61 -14.71 0.20
N SER A 219 -21.88 -14.69 0.64
CA SER A 219 -22.99 -15.39 -0.05
C SER A 219 -23.29 -14.88 -1.46
N GLU A 220 -22.83 -13.68 -1.80
CA GLU A 220 -23.04 -13.06 -3.12
C GLU A 220 -21.87 -13.30 -4.08
N ILE A 221 -20.82 -13.99 -3.62
CA ILE A 221 -19.66 -14.31 -4.44
C ILE A 221 -19.98 -15.51 -5.35
N PRO A 222 -19.86 -15.38 -6.70
CA PRO A 222 -20.18 -16.46 -7.63
C PRO A 222 -19.05 -17.50 -7.66
N PHE A 223 -18.99 -18.38 -6.67
CA PHE A 223 -17.95 -19.42 -6.57
C PHE A 223 -17.99 -20.47 -7.68
N ASP A 224 -19.11 -20.59 -8.37
CA ASP A 224 -19.35 -21.57 -9.46
C ASP A 224 -18.99 -21.03 -10.85
N ARG A 225 -18.45 -19.82 -10.92
CA ARG A 225 -18.10 -19.20 -12.21
C ARG A 225 -17.06 -20.03 -12.99
N VAL A 226 -17.22 -20.02 -14.29
CA VAL A 226 -16.31 -20.67 -15.23
C VAL A 226 -15.14 -19.73 -15.59
N ASN A 227 -13.91 -20.24 -15.59
CA ASN A 227 -12.76 -19.49 -16.06
C ASN A 227 -12.89 -19.26 -17.58
N LYS A 228 -12.99 -18.01 -18.02
CA LYS A 228 -13.19 -17.63 -19.43
C LYS A 228 -12.07 -18.09 -20.36
N GLY A 229 -10.82 -18.24 -19.84
CA GLY A 229 -9.67 -18.67 -20.65
C GLY A 229 -9.56 -20.17 -20.81
N THR A 230 -9.99 -20.97 -19.83
CA THR A 230 -9.81 -22.43 -19.84
C THR A 230 -11.13 -23.20 -19.93
N GLY A 231 -12.27 -22.55 -19.82
CA GLY A 231 -13.59 -23.18 -19.76
C GLY A 231 -13.83 -24.06 -18.51
N LYS A 232 -12.88 -24.13 -17.59
CA LYS A 232 -12.98 -24.93 -16.37
C LYS A 232 -13.69 -24.16 -15.26
N ARG A 233 -14.55 -24.83 -14.49
CA ARG A 233 -15.13 -24.26 -13.28
C ARG A 233 -14.03 -23.90 -12.29
N TYR A 234 -14.23 -22.80 -11.58
CA TYR A 234 -13.32 -22.36 -10.53
C TYR A 234 -13.48 -23.28 -9.31
N GLN A 235 -12.44 -24.06 -9.00
CA GLN A 235 -12.46 -25.08 -7.94
C GLN A 235 -11.57 -24.68 -6.73
N SER A 236 -11.23 -23.42 -6.60
CA SER A 236 -10.36 -22.96 -5.50
C SER A 236 -11.19 -22.45 -4.33
N ASP A 237 -10.79 -22.76 -3.11
CA ASP A 237 -11.32 -22.17 -1.88
C ASP A 237 -11.01 -20.67 -1.77
N VAL A 238 -10.18 -20.15 -2.67
CA VAL A 238 -9.81 -18.73 -2.75
C VAL A 238 -10.45 -18.12 -3.97
N TYR A 239 -11.42 -17.24 -3.74
CA TYR A 239 -12.01 -16.42 -4.79
C TYR A 239 -11.13 -15.19 -5.07
N THR A 240 -10.73 -15.02 -6.32
CA THR A 240 -10.01 -13.83 -6.78
C THR A 240 -10.97 -12.96 -7.59
N CYS A 241 -11.33 -11.79 -7.05
CA CYS A 241 -12.17 -10.82 -7.75
C CYS A 241 -11.49 -10.37 -9.06
N ARG A 242 -12.29 -10.24 -10.11
CA ARG A 242 -11.85 -9.62 -11.37
C ARG A 242 -11.97 -8.11 -11.25
N LYS A 243 -11.33 -7.38 -12.15
CA LYS A 243 -11.36 -5.91 -12.15
C LYS A 243 -12.76 -5.33 -12.43
N ASP A 244 -13.59 -6.12 -13.08
CA ASP A 244 -14.96 -5.79 -13.48
C ASP A 244 -16.02 -6.28 -12.47
N GLU A 245 -15.59 -6.85 -11.37
CA GLU A 245 -16.39 -7.29 -10.22
C GLU A 245 -16.13 -6.42 -9.00
#